data_3f868b7e2498081c20dd12e0261ab468
#
_entry.id   3f868b7e2498081c20dd12e0261ab468
#
_cell.length_a   1.000
_cell.length_b   1.000
_cell.length_c   1.000
_cell.angle_alpha   90.00
_cell.angle_beta   90.00
_cell.angle_gamma   90.00
#
_symmetry.space_group_name_H-M   'P 1'
#
loop_
_entity.id
_entity.type
_entity.pdbx_description
1 polymer ?
#
loop_
_entity_poly.entity_id
_entity_poly.type
_entity_poly.pdbx_seq_one_letter_code
_entity_poly.pdbx_strand_id
1 'polypeptide(L)'
;MTVKLPPRRLWTAGSQAARQTASRPAPVYKCPLCKDAGWVIDPTRDLTDRSGNAVPCICNTRAAQKRQERLLAMGGQRGDESTVRLTDLRRGPYNEQAIAAAEKLIGAGHGALTLTGLPGRGKSRLLHALVNEMRARGVETQYTLTTVLLDYLRAAFDPERKANEFDARWQALIDIPVLCIDELDEYTATDWATIRFKMLLDFRWRDLGSKITAFAVNLKPGQTLEQTRLPEKVVSRISDGRGRIVAVYGRDNRAR
;
A
#
# COMPACT_ATOMS: atom_id res chain seq x y z
N MET A 1 6.98 -69.69 41.34
CA MET A 1 7.34 -68.42 41.97
C MET A 1 6.37 -67.38 41.51
N THR A 2 5.43 -67.00 42.35
CA THR A 2 4.33 -66.06 42.07
C THR A 2 4.73 -64.68 42.61
N VAL A 3 4.93 -63.74 41.73
CA VAL A 3 5.26 -62.37 42.09
C VAL A 3 3.98 -61.63 42.47
N LYS A 4 3.87 -61.19 43.72
CA LYS A 4 2.78 -60.34 44.24
C LYS A 4 3.03 -58.86 43.86
N LEU A 5 2.07 -58.25 43.14
CA LEU A 5 2.05 -56.79 42.87
C LEU A 5 1.53 -56.03 44.10
N PRO A 6 2.08 -54.85 44.42
CA PRO A 6 1.62 -54.05 45.55
C PRO A 6 0.27 -53.32 45.21
N PRO A 7 -0.54 -52.97 46.23
CA PRO A 7 -1.87 -52.39 46.03
C PRO A 7 -1.80 -50.94 45.49
N ARG A 8 -2.71 -50.64 44.57
CA ARG A 8 -2.91 -49.29 44.01
C ARG A 8 -3.42 -48.33 45.12
N ARG A 9 -2.68 -47.27 45.35
CA ARG A 9 -3.17 -46.17 46.20
C ARG A 9 -4.29 -45.40 45.46
N LEU A 10 -5.48 -45.38 46.05
CA LEU A 10 -6.58 -44.51 45.64
C LEU A 10 -6.23 -43.07 46.01
N TRP A 11 -6.18 -42.21 45.02
CA TRP A 11 -6.07 -40.78 45.22
C TRP A 11 -7.44 -40.26 45.59
N THR A 12 -7.60 -39.74 46.81
CA THR A 12 -8.76 -38.99 47.24
C THR A 12 -8.75 -37.59 46.58
N ALA A 13 -9.89 -37.21 46.01
CA ALA A 13 -10.13 -35.92 45.40
C ALA A 13 -9.96 -34.80 46.46
N GLY A 14 -8.85 -34.07 46.39
CA GLY A 14 -8.64 -32.85 47.16
C GLY A 14 -9.25 -31.66 46.41
N SER A 15 -9.99 -30.86 47.19
CA SER A 15 -10.71 -29.63 46.87
C SER A 15 -10.16 -28.83 45.70
N GLN A 16 -11.00 -28.58 44.68
CA GLN A 16 -10.78 -27.60 43.60
C GLN A 16 -10.85 -26.17 44.19
N ALA A 17 -9.71 -25.63 44.59
CA ALA A 17 -9.56 -24.20 44.69
C ALA A 17 -9.56 -23.64 43.27
N ALA A 18 -10.59 -22.88 42.90
CA ALA A 18 -10.71 -22.19 41.65
C ALA A 18 -9.49 -21.24 41.47
N ARG A 19 -8.52 -21.66 40.66
CA ARG A 19 -7.48 -20.76 40.19
C ARG A 19 -8.14 -19.78 39.22
N GLN A 20 -8.36 -18.57 39.68
CA GLN A 20 -8.64 -17.43 38.82
C GLN A 20 -7.47 -17.31 37.82
N THR A 21 -7.70 -17.75 36.60
CA THR A 21 -6.78 -17.52 35.48
C THR A 21 -6.87 -16.03 35.14
N ALA A 22 -5.94 -15.24 35.68
CA ALA A 22 -5.72 -13.89 35.18
C ALA A 22 -5.50 -14.00 33.67
N SER A 23 -6.37 -13.38 32.87
CA SER A 23 -6.27 -13.35 31.42
C SER A 23 -4.91 -12.73 31.06
N ARG A 24 -4.03 -13.53 30.49
CA ARG A 24 -2.77 -13.01 29.93
C ARG A 24 -3.13 -11.94 28.89
N PRO A 25 -2.51 -10.75 28.95
CA PRO A 25 -2.70 -9.74 27.92
C PRO A 25 -2.38 -10.37 26.56
N ALA A 26 -3.21 -10.04 25.56
CA ALA A 26 -3.00 -10.53 24.20
C ALA A 26 -1.58 -10.21 23.74
N PRO A 27 -0.88 -11.14 23.12
CA PRO A 27 0.49 -10.90 22.65
C PRO A 27 0.51 -9.79 21.61
N VAL A 28 1.39 -8.81 21.79
CA VAL A 28 1.64 -7.75 20.82
C VAL A 28 2.68 -8.25 19.84
N TYR A 29 2.29 -8.41 18.57
CA TYR A 29 3.16 -8.86 17.50
C TYR A 29 3.73 -7.67 16.71
N LYS A 30 5.00 -7.75 16.31
CA LYS A 30 5.64 -6.77 15.41
C LYS A 30 5.10 -6.89 13.98
N CYS A 31 4.80 -8.11 13.55
CA CYS A 31 4.18 -8.39 12.26
C CYS A 31 2.76 -8.94 12.44
N PRO A 32 1.72 -8.21 12.04
CA PRO A 32 0.35 -8.66 12.17
C PRO A 32 0.01 -9.84 11.24
N LEU A 33 0.74 -10.00 10.13
CA LEU A 33 0.47 -11.04 9.13
C LEU A 33 0.90 -12.43 9.60
N CYS A 34 2.15 -12.57 10.04
CA CYS A 34 2.70 -13.86 10.46
C CYS A 34 2.75 -14.01 11.98
N LYS A 35 2.36 -12.99 12.75
CA LYS A 35 2.47 -12.96 14.22
C LYS A 35 3.89 -13.32 14.68
N ASP A 36 4.88 -12.73 14.02
CA ASP A 36 6.32 -12.91 14.22
C ASP A 36 6.85 -14.35 13.92
N ALA A 37 6.02 -15.22 13.33
CA ALA A 37 6.44 -16.57 12.91
C ALA A 37 7.37 -16.55 11.68
N GLY A 38 7.35 -15.48 10.90
CA GLY A 38 8.17 -15.33 9.69
C GLY A 38 7.62 -16.04 8.45
N TRP A 39 6.48 -16.76 8.57
CA TRP A 39 5.83 -17.52 7.50
C TRP A 39 4.33 -17.26 7.50
N VAL A 40 3.71 -17.32 6.34
CA VAL A 40 2.27 -17.21 6.14
C VAL A 40 1.78 -18.34 5.25
N ILE A 41 0.52 -18.71 5.40
CA ILE A 41 -0.15 -19.67 4.51
C ILE A 41 -0.61 -18.92 3.26
N ASP A 42 -0.22 -19.39 2.09
CA ASP A 42 -0.73 -18.91 0.81
C ASP A 42 -1.97 -19.74 0.41
N PRO A 43 -3.17 -19.17 0.52
CA PRO A 43 -4.40 -19.90 0.24
C PRO A 43 -4.59 -20.23 -1.24
N THR A 44 -3.77 -19.64 -2.13
CA THR A 44 -3.87 -19.85 -3.59
C THR A 44 -3.01 -21.02 -4.08
N ARG A 45 -2.12 -21.54 -3.23
CA ARG A 45 -1.28 -22.69 -3.57
C ARG A 45 -2.02 -24.01 -3.39
N ASP A 46 -1.85 -24.88 -4.35
CA ASP A 46 -2.40 -26.22 -4.31
C ASP A 46 -1.77 -27.04 -3.16
N LEU A 47 -2.62 -27.64 -2.31
CA LEU A 47 -2.22 -28.48 -1.17
C LEU A 47 -1.59 -29.82 -1.60
N THR A 48 -1.65 -30.15 -2.89
CA THR A 48 -1.05 -31.39 -3.43
C THR A 48 0.45 -31.27 -3.66
N ASP A 49 1.01 -30.05 -3.63
CA ASP A 49 2.45 -29.83 -3.71
C ASP A 49 3.12 -30.16 -2.38
N ARG A 50 4.11 -31.09 -2.40
CA ARG A 50 4.90 -31.51 -1.24
C ARG A 50 5.67 -30.37 -0.56
N SER A 51 5.83 -29.21 -1.20
CA SER A 51 6.48 -28.03 -0.61
C SER A 51 5.60 -27.33 0.42
N GLY A 52 4.30 -27.69 0.51
CA GLY A 52 3.32 -27.05 1.38
C GLY A 52 2.97 -25.63 0.92
N ASN A 53 1.94 -25.07 1.53
CA ASN A 53 1.44 -23.73 1.23
C ASN A 53 2.03 -22.62 2.14
N ALA A 54 3.01 -22.96 2.99
CA ALA A 54 3.72 -21.97 3.80
C ALA A 54 4.75 -21.21 2.95
N VAL A 55 4.63 -19.90 2.90
CA VAL A 55 5.58 -19.00 2.20
C VAL A 55 6.22 -18.05 3.21
N PRO A 56 7.46 -17.58 2.96
CA PRO A 56 8.09 -16.60 3.83
C PRO A 56 7.25 -15.35 3.95
N CYS A 57 6.99 -14.90 5.16
CA CYS A 57 6.32 -13.63 5.40
C CYS A 57 7.20 -12.47 4.89
N ILE A 58 6.57 -11.44 4.39
CA ILE A 58 7.27 -10.23 3.91
C ILE A 58 8.20 -9.61 4.96
N CYS A 59 7.94 -9.84 6.26
CA CYS A 59 8.79 -9.35 7.34
C CYS A 59 10.10 -10.13 7.54
N ASN A 60 10.20 -11.34 7.02
CA ASN A 60 11.30 -12.26 7.32
C ASN A 60 12.28 -12.48 6.17
N THR A 61 12.01 -11.98 4.98
CA THR A 61 12.90 -12.22 3.85
C THR A 61 13.89 -11.07 3.65
N ARG A 62 15.17 -11.40 3.39
CA ARG A 62 16.19 -10.41 3.00
C ARG A 62 15.77 -9.65 1.72
N ALA A 63 14.99 -10.29 0.85
CA ALA A 63 14.40 -9.67 -0.32
C ALA A 63 13.33 -8.63 0.07
N ALA A 64 12.47 -8.95 1.04
CA ALA A 64 11.46 -8.03 1.55
C ALA A 64 12.11 -6.81 2.25
N GLN A 65 13.17 -7.03 3.03
CA GLN A 65 13.92 -5.92 3.65
C GLN A 65 14.53 -5.00 2.58
N LYS A 66 15.22 -5.56 1.58
CA LYS A 66 15.75 -4.77 0.46
C LYS A 66 14.67 -4.05 -0.35
N ARG A 67 13.50 -4.69 -0.52
CA ARG A 67 12.35 -4.07 -1.18
C ARG A 67 11.83 -2.91 -0.33
N GLN A 68 11.70 -3.10 0.99
CA GLN A 68 11.30 -2.04 1.92
C GLN A 68 12.28 -0.85 1.89
N GLU A 69 13.58 -1.11 1.91
CA GLU A 69 14.61 -0.07 1.78
C GLU A 69 14.47 0.71 0.46
N ARG A 70 14.22 0.02 -0.65
CA ARG A 70 13.99 0.66 -1.97
C ARG A 70 12.73 1.52 -1.98
N LEU A 71 11.64 1.04 -1.37
CA LEU A 71 10.40 1.79 -1.26
C LEU A 71 10.57 3.04 -0.37
N LEU A 72 11.31 2.92 0.73
CA LEU A 72 11.65 4.06 1.58
C LEU A 72 12.50 5.10 0.84
N ALA A 73 13.41 4.68 -0.04
CA ALA A 73 14.22 5.57 -0.87
C ALA A 73 13.41 6.37 -1.90
N MET A 74 12.19 5.93 -2.25
CA MET A 74 11.27 6.67 -3.14
C MET A 74 10.51 7.81 -2.44
N GLY A 75 10.91 8.18 -1.23
CA GLY A 75 10.13 9.07 -0.40
C GLY A 75 8.97 8.34 0.27
N GLY A 76 8.50 8.87 1.34
CA GLY A 76 7.41 8.29 2.12
C GLY A 76 6.71 9.37 2.92
N GLN A 77 5.69 8.95 3.64
CA GLN A 77 4.95 9.81 4.57
C GLN A 77 5.86 10.19 5.75
N ARG A 78 5.76 11.42 6.20
CA ARG A 78 6.52 11.96 7.33
C ARG A 78 5.58 12.56 8.38
N GLY A 79 5.99 12.49 9.65
CA GLY A 79 5.24 13.09 10.74
C GLY A 79 3.79 12.57 10.83
N ASP A 80 2.83 13.49 10.95
CA ASP A 80 1.40 13.22 11.05
C ASP A 80 0.79 12.58 9.80
N GLU A 81 1.44 12.71 8.63
CA GLU A 81 1.01 12.05 7.39
C GLU A 81 1.02 10.52 7.51
N SER A 82 1.93 9.96 8.31
CA SER A 82 2.06 8.52 8.51
C SER A 82 0.95 7.91 9.38
N THR A 83 0.16 8.74 10.04
CA THR A 83 -0.89 8.31 10.99
C THR A 83 -2.30 8.71 10.57
N VAL A 84 -2.46 9.67 9.64
CA VAL A 84 -3.77 10.18 9.24
C VAL A 84 -4.67 9.07 8.70
N ARG A 85 -5.92 9.05 9.15
CA ARG A 85 -6.95 8.07 8.78
C ARG A 85 -8.09 8.76 8.01
N LEU A 86 -8.91 7.97 7.31
CA LEU A 86 -10.11 8.52 6.64
C LEU A 86 -11.07 9.16 7.64
N THR A 87 -11.13 8.65 8.87
CA THR A 87 -11.93 9.20 9.98
C THR A 87 -11.46 10.57 10.44
N ASP A 88 -10.19 10.90 10.22
CA ASP A 88 -9.60 12.20 10.60
C ASP A 88 -9.89 13.30 9.56
N LEU A 89 -10.46 12.91 8.42
CA LEU A 89 -10.81 13.84 7.36
C LEU A 89 -12.15 14.49 7.65
N ARG A 90 -12.16 15.81 7.77
CA ARG A 90 -13.41 16.56 7.90
C ARG A 90 -14.23 16.43 6.62
N ARG A 91 -15.35 15.70 6.68
CA ARG A 91 -16.27 15.53 5.56
C ARG A 91 -17.09 16.79 5.32
N GLY A 92 -17.34 17.06 4.06
CA GLY A 92 -18.18 18.16 3.63
C GLY A 92 -18.54 18.08 2.15
N PRO A 93 -19.45 18.93 1.65
CA PRO A 93 -19.97 18.83 0.29
C PRO A 93 -18.88 18.93 -0.80
N TYR A 94 -17.72 19.44 -0.43
CA TYR A 94 -16.62 19.66 -1.37
C TYR A 94 -15.66 18.48 -1.54
N ASN A 95 -15.67 17.50 -0.61
CA ASN A 95 -14.77 16.36 -0.63
C ASN A 95 -15.48 15.01 -0.39
N GLU A 96 -16.77 15.00 -0.12
CA GLU A 96 -17.55 13.79 0.16
C GLU A 96 -17.41 12.75 -0.94
N GLN A 97 -17.52 13.17 -2.21
CA GLN A 97 -17.38 12.26 -3.35
C GLN A 97 -15.97 11.64 -3.43
N ALA A 98 -14.94 12.41 -3.09
CA ALA A 98 -13.56 11.93 -3.12
C ALA A 98 -13.30 10.93 -1.98
N ILE A 99 -13.82 11.24 -0.77
CA ILE A 99 -13.73 10.31 0.37
C ILE A 99 -14.50 9.03 0.09
N ALA A 100 -15.73 9.12 -0.41
CA ALA A 100 -16.53 7.96 -0.78
C ALA A 100 -15.88 7.11 -1.89
N ALA A 101 -15.21 7.75 -2.86
CA ALA A 101 -14.45 7.05 -3.89
C ALA A 101 -13.25 6.31 -3.30
N ALA A 102 -12.52 6.92 -2.36
CA ALA A 102 -11.41 6.28 -1.67
C ALA A 102 -11.89 5.10 -0.79
N GLU A 103 -12.99 5.27 -0.05
CA GLU A 103 -13.61 4.19 0.74
C GLU A 103 -14.01 3.00 -0.13
N LYS A 104 -14.65 3.27 -1.28
CA LYS A 104 -15.01 2.22 -2.24
C LYS A 104 -13.77 1.50 -2.77
N LEU A 105 -12.71 2.24 -3.11
CA LEU A 105 -11.46 1.69 -3.60
C LEU A 105 -10.77 0.80 -2.54
N ILE A 106 -10.74 1.27 -1.29
CA ILE A 106 -10.21 0.53 -0.15
C ILE A 106 -11.04 -0.72 0.15
N GLY A 107 -12.36 -0.63 0.05
CA GLY A 107 -13.28 -1.76 0.24
C GLY A 107 -13.11 -2.83 -0.83
N ALA A 108 -12.92 -2.42 -2.09
CA ALA A 108 -12.66 -3.32 -3.20
C ALA A 108 -11.26 -3.95 -3.14
N GLY A 109 -10.27 -3.24 -2.57
CA GLY A 109 -8.88 -3.66 -2.55
C GLY A 109 -8.16 -3.54 -3.90
N HIS A 110 -8.82 -3.01 -4.93
CA HIS A 110 -8.28 -2.87 -6.28
C HIS A 110 -8.94 -1.73 -7.06
N GLY A 111 -8.28 -1.25 -8.13
CA GLY A 111 -8.79 -0.22 -9.02
C GLY A 111 -7.89 1.01 -9.12
N ALA A 112 -8.40 2.07 -9.77
CA ALA A 112 -7.69 3.33 -9.90
C ALA A 112 -8.53 4.53 -9.47
N LEU A 113 -7.87 5.55 -8.87
CA LEU A 113 -8.48 6.81 -8.44
C LEU A 113 -7.56 7.97 -8.78
N THR A 114 -8.09 8.98 -9.44
CA THR A 114 -7.40 10.25 -9.68
C THR A 114 -8.13 11.38 -8.97
N LEU A 115 -7.45 12.02 -8.04
CA LEU A 115 -7.95 13.19 -7.31
C LEU A 115 -7.49 14.46 -8.03
N THR A 116 -8.40 15.31 -8.41
CA THR A 116 -8.10 16.58 -9.10
C THR A 116 -8.55 17.78 -8.28
N GLY A 117 -7.99 18.96 -8.54
CA GLY A 117 -8.40 20.23 -7.91
C GLY A 117 -7.23 21.11 -7.50
N LEU A 118 -7.51 22.30 -7.01
CA LEU A 118 -6.49 23.27 -6.61
C LEU A 118 -5.56 22.75 -5.49
N PRO A 119 -4.34 23.28 -5.36
CA PRO A 119 -3.48 23.05 -4.21
C PRO A 119 -4.19 23.36 -2.88
N GLY A 120 -3.78 22.70 -1.79
CA GLY A 120 -4.34 22.93 -0.45
C GLY A 120 -5.73 22.32 -0.19
N ARG A 121 -6.35 21.65 -1.16
CA ARG A 121 -7.72 21.09 -1.02
C ARG A 121 -7.80 19.73 -0.34
N GLY A 122 -6.67 19.18 0.11
CA GLY A 122 -6.64 17.93 0.87
C GLY A 122 -6.47 16.66 0.03
N LYS A 123 -6.13 16.75 -1.26
CA LYS A 123 -5.84 15.60 -2.14
C LYS A 123 -4.75 14.69 -1.56
N SER A 124 -3.58 15.28 -1.26
CA SER A 124 -2.45 14.56 -0.64
C SER A 124 -2.83 13.90 0.67
N ARG A 125 -3.57 14.62 1.54
CA ARG A 125 -4.04 14.08 2.81
C ARG A 125 -4.98 12.88 2.63
N LEU A 126 -5.82 12.90 1.59
CA LEU A 126 -6.67 11.76 1.25
C LEU A 126 -5.85 10.57 0.72
N LEU A 127 -4.81 10.81 -0.10
CA LEU A 127 -3.88 9.75 -0.53
C LEU A 127 -3.13 9.15 0.67
N HIS A 128 -2.67 9.97 1.62
CA HIS A 128 -2.04 9.49 2.85
C HIS A 128 -2.99 8.62 3.67
N ALA A 129 -4.24 9.06 3.85
CA ALA A 129 -5.25 8.29 4.56
C ALA A 129 -5.52 6.94 3.88
N LEU A 130 -5.63 6.91 2.54
CA LEU A 130 -5.79 5.67 1.75
C LEU A 130 -4.63 4.70 2.01
N VAL A 131 -3.39 5.19 1.91
CA VAL A 131 -2.19 4.39 2.16
C VAL A 131 -2.19 3.81 3.58
N ASN A 132 -2.54 4.64 4.59
CA ASN A 132 -2.55 4.22 5.99
C ASN A 132 -3.67 3.21 6.28
N GLU A 133 -4.85 3.37 5.65
CA GLU A 133 -5.94 2.38 5.76
C GLU A 133 -5.52 1.01 5.19
N MET A 134 -4.88 0.99 4.03
CA MET A 134 -4.42 -0.25 3.42
C MET A 134 -3.26 -0.87 4.21
N ARG A 135 -2.32 -0.04 4.71
CA ARG A 135 -1.23 -0.51 5.58
C ARG A 135 -1.74 -1.12 6.88
N ALA A 136 -2.77 -0.55 7.50
CA ALA A 136 -3.38 -1.10 8.70
C ALA A 136 -4.06 -2.46 8.47
N ARG A 137 -4.41 -2.77 7.21
CA ARG A 137 -4.91 -4.09 6.79
C ARG A 137 -3.78 -5.07 6.44
N GLY A 138 -2.51 -4.69 6.66
CA GLY A 138 -1.35 -5.51 6.33
C GLY A 138 -0.97 -5.52 4.84
N VAL A 139 -1.55 -4.64 4.02
CA VAL A 139 -1.25 -4.54 2.60
C VAL A 139 -0.02 -3.66 2.39
N GLU A 140 0.93 -4.12 1.57
CA GLU A 140 2.11 -3.33 1.22
C GLU A 140 1.72 -2.12 0.38
N THR A 141 2.22 -0.94 0.79
CA THR A 141 1.81 0.33 0.21
C THR A 141 3.00 1.24 -0.04
N GLN A 142 2.96 2.02 -1.12
CA GLN A 142 3.89 3.10 -1.40
C GLN A 142 3.14 4.40 -1.71
N TYR A 143 3.56 5.46 -1.04
CA TYR A 143 3.27 6.84 -1.41
C TYR A 143 4.56 7.49 -1.92
N THR A 144 4.49 8.26 -2.99
CA THR A 144 5.62 8.99 -3.54
C THR A 144 5.16 10.24 -4.30
N LEU A 145 6.03 11.22 -4.40
CA LEU A 145 5.86 12.35 -5.32
C LEU A 145 6.32 11.96 -6.73
N THR A 146 5.73 12.52 -7.76
CA THR A 146 6.09 12.24 -9.16
C THR A 146 7.57 12.51 -9.44
N THR A 147 8.10 13.64 -8.96
CA THR A 147 9.51 14.02 -9.13
C THR A 147 10.45 13.01 -8.46
N VAL A 148 10.14 12.64 -7.21
CA VAL A 148 10.93 11.65 -6.44
C VAL A 148 10.92 10.29 -7.11
N LEU A 149 9.77 9.85 -7.63
CA LEU A 149 9.65 8.60 -8.37
C LEU A 149 10.54 8.57 -9.62
N LEU A 150 10.49 9.64 -10.41
CA LEU A 150 11.28 9.74 -11.64
C LEU A 150 12.79 9.79 -11.35
N ASP A 151 13.20 10.54 -10.32
CA ASP A 151 14.61 10.61 -9.91
C ASP A 151 15.11 9.27 -9.36
N TYR A 152 14.27 8.57 -8.58
CA TYR A 152 14.58 7.22 -8.09
C TYR A 152 14.81 6.22 -9.22
N LEU A 153 13.98 6.27 -10.26
CA LEU A 153 14.15 5.44 -11.46
C LEU A 153 15.39 5.86 -12.26
N ARG A 154 15.60 7.18 -12.42
CA ARG A 154 16.75 7.70 -13.17
C ARG A 154 18.08 7.34 -12.50
N ALA A 155 18.15 7.45 -11.18
CA ALA A 155 19.36 7.11 -10.42
C ALA A 155 19.78 5.63 -10.55
N ALA A 156 18.87 4.74 -10.95
CA ALA A 156 19.18 3.35 -11.22
C ALA A 156 19.70 3.10 -12.67
N PHE A 157 19.61 4.11 -13.52
CA PHE A 157 20.03 4.02 -14.93
C PHE A 157 21.50 4.38 -15.14
N ASP A 158 22.26 4.56 -14.06
CA ASP A 158 23.70 4.83 -14.11
C ASP A 158 24.45 3.64 -14.73
N PRO A 159 25.23 3.86 -15.84
CA PRO A 159 25.99 2.80 -16.49
C PRO A 159 27.00 2.09 -15.58
N GLU A 160 27.47 2.77 -14.52
CA GLU A 160 28.38 2.21 -13.52
C GLU A 160 27.67 1.36 -12.46
N ARG A 161 26.34 1.46 -12.36
CA ARG A 161 25.53 0.64 -11.47
C ARG A 161 25.10 -0.64 -12.17
N LYS A 162 25.07 -1.72 -11.40
CA LYS A 162 24.68 -3.06 -11.90
C LYS A 162 23.30 -3.00 -12.57
N ALA A 163 23.21 -3.44 -13.81
CA ALA A 163 21.97 -3.48 -14.60
C ALA A 163 20.74 -4.03 -13.84
N ASN A 164 20.98 -4.95 -12.90
CA ASN A 164 19.95 -5.55 -12.04
C ASN A 164 19.29 -4.59 -11.03
N GLU A 165 19.85 -3.38 -10.81
CA GLU A 165 19.26 -2.46 -9.82
C GLU A 165 18.05 -1.73 -10.39
N PHE A 166 18.11 -1.31 -11.65
CA PHE A 166 16.96 -0.71 -12.33
C PHE A 166 15.79 -1.69 -12.39
N ASP A 167 16.05 -2.91 -12.85
CA ASP A 167 15.01 -3.94 -12.98
C ASP A 167 14.35 -4.25 -11.63
N ALA A 168 15.13 -4.32 -10.57
CA ALA A 168 14.60 -4.56 -9.24
C ALA A 168 13.76 -3.40 -8.69
N ARG A 169 14.13 -2.14 -8.98
CA ARG A 169 13.33 -0.95 -8.62
C ARG A 169 12.05 -0.89 -9.43
N TRP A 170 12.17 -1.16 -10.72
CA TRP A 170 11.07 -1.20 -11.65
C TRP A 170 10.03 -2.25 -11.25
N GLN A 171 10.50 -3.48 -10.99
CA GLN A 171 9.63 -4.56 -10.58
C GLN A 171 8.93 -4.27 -9.25
N ALA A 172 9.62 -3.64 -8.29
CA ALA A 172 9.01 -3.24 -7.03
C ALA A 172 7.81 -2.28 -7.22
N LEU A 173 7.89 -1.35 -8.18
CA LEU A 173 6.79 -0.42 -8.51
C LEU A 173 5.62 -1.11 -9.23
N ILE A 174 5.94 -2.08 -10.09
CA ILE A 174 4.90 -2.85 -10.79
C ILE A 174 4.15 -3.73 -9.81
N ASP A 175 4.87 -4.41 -8.91
CA ASP A 175 4.30 -5.46 -8.06
C ASP A 175 3.63 -4.95 -6.81
N ILE A 176 3.97 -3.75 -6.33
CA ILE A 176 3.38 -3.25 -5.09
C ILE A 176 1.86 -3.19 -5.18
N PRO A 177 1.12 -3.76 -4.21
CA PRO A 177 -0.34 -3.78 -4.26
C PRO A 177 -0.96 -2.39 -4.30
N VAL A 178 -0.44 -1.43 -3.52
CA VAL A 178 -0.96 -0.05 -3.46
C VAL A 178 0.14 0.95 -3.78
N LEU A 179 -0.07 1.72 -4.84
CA LEU A 179 0.82 2.81 -5.27
C LEU A 179 0.02 4.12 -5.35
N CYS A 180 0.41 5.09 -4.54
CA CYS A 180 -0.11 6.46 -4.60
C CYS A 180 0.99 7.41 -5.10
N ILE A 181 0.71 8.14 -6.18
CA ILE A 181 1.62 9.09 -6.80
C ILE A 181 0.99 10.48 -6.72
N ASP A 182 1.63 11.36 -5.98
CA ASP A 182 1.16 12.74 -5.77
C ASP A 182 1.88 13.73 -6.67
N GLU A 183 1.29 14.92 -6.79
CA GLU A 183 1.80 16.03 -7.60
C GLU A 183 2.10 15.61 -9.05
N LEU A 184 1.14 14.90 -9.67
CA LEU A 184 1.34 14.38 -11.01
C LEU A 184 1.52 15.50 -12.06
N ASP A 185 1.01 16.70 -11.78
CA ASP A 185 1.19 17.92 -12.58
C ASP A 185 2.62 18.47 -12.56
N GLU A 186 3.44 18.11 -11.56
CA GLU A 186 4.88 18.41 -11.50
C GLU A 186 5.74 17.50 -12.41
N TYR A 187 5.06 16.74 -13.24
CA TYR A 187 5.72 15.86 -14.20
C TYR A 187 6.55 16.65 -15.19
N THR A 188 7.84 16.36 -15.27
CA THR A 188 8.74 16.93 -16.29
C THR A 188 8.79 16.01 -17.51
N ALA A 189 8.17 16.43 -18.61
CA ALA A 189 8.10 15.68 -19.85
C ALA A 189 9.48 15.58 -20.51
N THR A 190 10.15 14.46 -20.34
CA THR A 190 11.26 14.02 -21.18
C THR A 190 10.84 12.71 -21.86
N ASP A 191 11.42 12.39 -23.01
CA ASP A 191 11.08 11.14 -23.73
C ASP A 191 11.27 9.93 -22.82
N TRP A 192 12.38 9.91 -22.08
CA TRP A 192 12.67 8.84 -21.13
C TRP A 192 11.58 8.72 -20.05
N ALA A 193 11.26 9.82 -19.38
CA ALA A 193 10.25 9.83 -18.32
C ALA A 193 8.87 9.44 -18.87
N THR A 194 8.52 9.95 -20.05
CA THR A 194 7.24 9.65 -20.72
C THR A 194 7.09 8.16 -21.03
N ILE A 195 8.12 7.57 -21.61
CA ILE A 195 8.11 6.14 -21.92
C ILE A 195 8.00 5.30 -20.64
N ARG A 196 8.80 5.60 -19.62
CA ARG A 196 8.82 4.83 -18.37
C ARG A 196 7.51 4.96 -17.60
N PHE A 197 6.99 6.16 -17.48
CA PHE A 197 5.72 6.38 -16.76
C PHE A 197 4.55 5.71 -17.49
N LYS A 198 4.50 5.83 -18.82
CA LYS A 198 3.52 5.09 -19.64
C LYS A 198 3.61 3.59 -19.43
N MET A 199 4.81 3.03 -19.45
CA MET A 199 5.02 1.59 -19.21
C MET A 199 4.53 1.19 -17.81
N LEU A 200 4.84 1.98 -16.76
CA LEU A 200 4.35 1.73 -15.41
C LEU A 200 2.82 1.67 -15.37
N LEU A 201 2.17 2.66 -16.00
CA LEU A 201 0.72 2.67 -16.10
C LEU A 201 0.19 1.46 -16.88
N ASP A 202 0.79 1.12 -18.03
CA ASP A 202 0.36 -0.03 -18.83
C ASP A 202 0.42 -1.35 -18.05
N PHE A 203 1.48 -1.57 -17.25
CA PHE A 203 1.59 -2.74 -16.38
C PHE A 203 0.52 -2.72 -15.27
N ARG A 204 0.39 -1.60 -14.57
CA ARG A 204 -0.56 -1.50 -13.47
C ARG A 204 -2.01 -1.54 -13.96
N TRP A 205 -2.30 -1.02 -15.15
CA TRP A 205 -3.64 -1.08 -15.76
C TRP A 205 -4.06 -2.49 -16.21
N ARG A 206 -3.11 -3.37 -16.54
CA ARG A 206 -3.42 -4.80 -16.75
C ARG A 206 -3.90 -5.48 -15.47
N ASP A 207 -3.33 -5.06 -14.34
CA ASP A 207 -3.56 -5.66 -13.03
C ASP A 207 -4.55 -4.85 -12.16
N LEU A 208 -5.37 -3.98 -12.76
CA LEU A 208 -6.34 -3.16 -12.00
C LEU A 208 -7.34 -4.00 -11.19
N GLY A 209 -7.54 -5.25 -11.52
CA GLY A 209 -8.37 -6.18 -10.74
C GLY A 209 -7.72 -6.69 -9.44
N SER A 210 -6.43 -6.40 -9.21
CA SER A 210 -5.69 -6.89 -8.04
C SER A 210 -4.85 -5.83 -7.35
N LYS A 211 -4.73 -4.62 -7.92
CA LYS A 211 -3.86 -3.53 -7.42
C LYS A 211 -4.61 -2.22 -7.33
N ILE A 212 -4.22 -1.39 -6.38
CA ILE A 212 -4.68 0.01 -6.27
C ILE A 212 -3.61 0.92 -6.86
N THR A 213 -4.05 1.84 -7.74
CA THR A 213 -3.21 2.94 -8.23
C THR A 213 -3.96 4.25 -8.05
N ALA A 214 -3.41 5.18 -7.28
CA ALA A 214 -4.06 6.46 -7.03
C ALA A 214 -3.13 7.64 -7.33
N PHE A 215 -3.72 8.74 -7.82
CA PHE A 215 -3.02 9.95 -8.21
C PHE A 215 -3.65 11.18 -7.59
N ALA A 216 -2.83 12.23 -7.38
CA ALA A 216 -3.31 13.58 -7.18
C ALA A 216 -2.70 14.52 -8.23
N VAL A 217 -3.55 15.37 -8.78
CA VAL A 217 -3.21 16.33 -9.85
C VAL A 217 -3.76 17.69 -9.47
N ASN A 218 -2.95 18.74 -9.58
CA ASN A 218 -3.43 20.11 -9.42
C ASN A 218 -4.06 20.57 -10.73
N LEU A 219 -5.36 20.85 -10.69
CA LEU A 219 -6.11 21.43 -11.79
C LEU A 219 -6.79 22.74 -11.35
N LYS A 220 -6.76 23.76 -12.22
CA LYS A 220 -7.55 24.96 -12.04
C LYS A 220 -9.03 24.69 -12.36
N PRO A 221 -9.97 25.47 -11.82
CA PRO A 221 -11.38 25.35 -12.19
C PRO A 221 -11.55 25.48 -13.72
N GLY A 222 -12.28 24.52 -14.31
CA GLY A 222 -12.50 24.45 -15.75
C GLY A 222 -11.33 23.88 -16.57
N GLN A 223 -10.18 23.61 -15.95
CA GLN A 223 -9.06 22.95 -16.61
C GLN A 223 -9.28 21.44 -16.67
N THR A 224 -8.93 20.81 -17.78
CA THR A 224 -8.94 19.34 -17.97
C THR A 224 -7.52 18.76 -17.85
N LEU A 225 -7.42 17.43 -17.77
CA LEU A 225 -6.12 16.76 -17.72
C LEU A 225 -5.32 16.97 -18.99
N GLU A 226 -5.96 17.07 -20.15
CA GLU A 226 -5.36 17.33 -21.46
C GLU A 226 -4.69 18.71 -21.54
N GLN A 227 -5.11 19.65 -20.70
CA GLN A 227 -4.55 20.99 -20.61
C GLN A 227 -3.41 21.11 -19.60
N THR A 228 -2.99 20.00 -19.02
CA THR A 228 -1.81 19.94 -18.14
C THR A 228 -0.54 19.71 -18.96
N ARG A 229 0.61 19.68 -18.27
CA ARG A 229 1.90 19.30 -18.88
C ARG A 229 2.07 17.77 -19.01
N LEU A 230 1.06 17.00 -18.61
CA LEU A 230 1.11 15.54 -18.70
C LEU A 230 1.15 15.12 -20.17
N PRO A 231 1.99 14.14 -20.52
CA PRO A 231 1.99 13.58 -21.86
C PRO A 231 0.62 12.99 -22.21
N GLU A 232 0.16 13.19 -23.44
CA GLU A 232 -1.13 12.67 -23.94
C GLU A 232 -1.31 11.17 -23.64
N LYS A 233 -0.25 10.38 -23.79
CA LYS A 233 -0.26 8.93 -23.51
C LYS A 233 -0.53 8.61 -22.03
N VAL A 234 -0.14 9.49 -21.10
CA VAL A 234 -0.40 9.35 -19.66
C VAL A 234 -1.84 9.74 -19.38
N VAL A 235 -2.28 10.90 -19.91
CA VAL A 235 -3.65 11.37 -19.79
C VAL A 235 -4.63 10.33 -20.33
N SER A 236 -4.40 9.80 -21.51
CA SER A 236 -5.23 8.76 -22.12
C SER A 236 -5.41 7.53 -21.22
N ARG A 237 -4.36 7.12 -20.49
CA ARG A 237 -4.46 6.00 -19.55
C ARG A 237 -5.30 6.33 -18.32
N ILE A 238 -5.10 7.51 -17.76
CA ILE A 238 -5.84 7.95 -16.57
C ILE A 238 -7.33 8.12 -16.90
N SER A 239 -7.64 8.60 -18.13
CA SER A 239 -8.98 8.94 -18.60
C SER A 239 -9.70 7.81 -19.34
N ASP A 240 -9.17 6.58 -19.36
CA ASP A 240 -9.72 5.46 -20.16
C ASP A 240 -11.03 4.85 -19.60
N GLY A 241 -11.57 5.42 -18.55
CA GLY A 241 -12.84 5.01 -17.93
C GLY A 241 -12.74 3.82 -16.97
N ARG A 242 -11.60 3.13 -16.89
CA ARG A 242 -11.38 2.04 -15.93
C ARG A 242 -11.03 2.57 -14.53
N GLY A 243 -10.43 3.75 -14.44
CA GLY A 243 -10.19 4.49 -13.21
C GLY A 243 -11.29 5.51 -12.93
N ARG A 244 -11.40 5.97 -11.70
CA ARG A 244 -12.32 7.03 -11.31
C ARG A 244 -11.57 8.34 -11.14
N ILE A 245 -12.04 9.40 -11.80
CA ILE A 245 -11.53 10.76 -11.62
C ILE A 245 -12.53 11.52 -10.76
N VAL A 246 -12.06 12.13 -9.67
CA VAL A 246 -12.89 12.87 -8.73
C VAL A 246 -12.23 14.20 -8.37
N ALA A 247 -12.99 15.27 -8.51
CA ALA A 247 -12.52 16.59 -8.13
C ALA A 247 -12.71 16.84 -6.62
N VAL A 248 -11.70 17.45 -6.00
CA VAL A 248 -11.71 17.90 -4.61
C VAL A 248 -11.76 19.41 -4.60
N TYR A 249 -12.85 19.95 -4.08
CA TYR A 249 -13.10 21.39 -4.00
C TYR A 249 -12.90 21.90 -2.57
N GLY A 250 -13.35 23.13 -2.28
CA GLY A 250 -13.42 23.71 -0.95
C GLY A 250 -12.39 24.81 -0.70
N ARG A 251 -12.20 25.17 0.57
CA ARG A 251 -11.22 26.19 0.99
C ARG A 251 -9.81 25.57 1.09
N ASP A 252 -8.79 26.43 1.00
CA ASP A 252 -7.42 26.01 1.26
C ASP A 252 -7.27 25.65 2.75
N ASN A 253 -6.90 24.42 3.02
CA ASN A 253 -6.73 23.91 4.39
C ASN A 253 -5.38 24.34 5.02
N ARG A 254 -4.48 24.97 4.24
CA ARG A 254 -3.21 25.52 4.70
C ARG A 254 -3.34 26.94 5.25
N ALA A 255 -4.38 27.65 4.83
CA ALA A 255 -4.71 28.99 5.31
C ALA A 255 -5.47 28.86 6.65
N ARG A 256 -4.75 28.71 7.74
CA ARG A 256 -5.23 28.90 9.11
C ARG A 256 -4.65 30.16 9.71
#